data_889c6cc948954616a783533cf98e32cd
#
_entry.id   889c6cc948954616a783533cf98e32cd
#
_cell.length_a   1.000
_cell.length_b   1.000
_cell.length_c   1.000
_cell.angle_alpha   90.00
_cell.angle_beta   90.00
_cell.angle_gamma   90.00
#
_symmetry.space_group_name_H-M   'P 1'
#
loop_
_entity.id
_entity.type
_entity.pdbx_description
1 polymer ?
#
loop_
_entity_poly.entity_id
_entity_poly.type
_entity_poly.pdbx_seq_one_letter_code
_entity_poly.pdbx_strand_id
1 'polypeptide(L)'
;FANEQGFSSTGDDWWDTDEGMKFLDQRKKNPEFDKKVDEKLKTLFQNGGVVITSYTLPWIVDDGIKIWLSGAVENSARRMQNRDNLSELDALNIVKKRFNENKIIYKSLYNFEFGEDLSVFDKIIETDGLNVQQVLDEAKSVVRDLI
;
A
#
# COMPACT_ATOMS: atom_id res chain seq x y z
N PHE A 1 10.31 -2.72 12.69
CA PHE A 1 10.67 -3.97 11.96
C PHE A 1 11.90 -3.76 11.06
N ALA A 2 11.90 -2.79 10.11
CA ALA A 2 13.06 -2.55 9.25
C ALA A 2 14.32 -2.26 10.09
N ASN A 3 14.20 -1.45 11.14
CA ASN A 3 15.30 -1.16 12.09
C ASN A 3 15.80 -2.42 12.81
N GLU A 4 14.92 -3.37 13.14
CA GLU A 4 15.29 -4.66 13.74
C GLU A 4 16.10 -5.55 12.79
N GLN A 5 16.00 -5.30 11.48
CA GLN A 5 16.76 -5.97 10.43
C GLN A 5 18.03 -5.20 10.01
N GLY A 6 18.37 -4.12 10.72
CA GLY A 6 19.57 -3.33 10.48
C GLY A 6 19.45 -2.25 9.40
N PHE A 7 18.23 -1.93 8.97
CA PHE A 7 17.99 -0.82 8.05
C PHE A 7 17.66 0.47 8.80
N SER A 8 18.23 1.60 8.37
CA SER A 8 17.86 2.92 8.90
C SER A 8 16.54 3.37 8.30
N SER A 9 15.43 3.05 8.95
CA SER A 9 14.12 3.54 8.54
C SER A 9 13.81 4.86 9.24
N THR A 10 14.07 5.97 8.56
CA THR A 10 13.78 7.33 9.04
C THR A 10 12.87 8.03 8.03
N GLY A 11 11.73 8.52 8.50
CA GLY A 11 10.76 9.24 7.67
C GLY A 11 9.71 8.34 7.00
N ASP A 12 8.63 8.99 6.54
CA ASP A 12 7.47 8.32 5.93
C ASP A 12 7.78 7.79 4.52
N ASP A 13 8.82 8.35 3.88
CA ASP A 13 9.22 8.07 2.49
C ASP A 13 10.31 7.00 2.37
N TRP A 14 10.74 6.43 3.50
CA TRP A 14 11.84 5.47 3.52
C TRP A 14 11.71 4.35 2.49
N TRP A 15 10.49 3.89 2.23
CA TRP A 15 10.20 2.83 1.27
C TRP A 15 10.60 3.16 -0.17
N ASP A 16 10.74 4.45 -0.50
CA ASP A 16 11.05 4.96 -1.84
C ASP A 16 12.55 5.27 -1.99
N THR A 17 13.32 5.12 -0.91
CA THR A 17 14.79 5.27 -0.91
C THR A 17 15.49 4.02 -1.44
N ASP A 18 16.78 4.14 -1.75
CA ASP A 18 17.63 3.00 -2.14
C ASP A 18 17.66 1.90 -1.07
N GLU A 19 17.64 2.27 0.22
CA GLU A 19 17.57 1.29 1.31
C GLU A 19 16.22 0.58 1.37
N GLY A 20 15.12 1.31 1.21
CA GLY A 20 13.80 0.73 1.13
C GLY A 20 13.65 -0.21 -0.06
N MET A 21 14.22 0.14 -1.21
CA MET A 21 14.23 -0.71 -2.39
C MET A 21 15.08 -1.97 -2.21
N LYS A 22 16.23 -1.89 -1.52
CA LYS A 22 17.02 -3.08 -1.14
C LYS A 22 16.26 -3.97 -0.16
N PHE A 23 15.54 -3.38 0.78
CA PHE A 23 14.71 -4.12 1.71
C PHE A 23 13.54 -4.83 1.00
N LEU A 24 12.92 -4.19 0.00
CA LEU A 24 11.91 -4.82 -0.85
C LEU A 24 12.46 -6.08 -1.55
N ASP A 25 13.67 -6.00 -2.09
CA ASP A 25 14.34 -7.15 -2.71
C ASP A 25 14.63 -8.29 -1.71
N GLN A 26 14.90 -7.97 -0.43
CA GLN A 26 15.09 -8.98 0.62
C GLN A 26 13.77 -9.63 1.06
N ARG A 27 12.66 -8.89 1.08
CA ARG A 27 11.32 -9.41 1.42
C ARG A 27 10.89 -10.56 0.52
N LYS A 28 11.27 -10.54 -0.76
CA LYS A 28 11.01 -11.65 -1.70
C LYS A 28 11.65 -12.96 -1.24
N LYS A 29 12.79 -12.89 -0.57
CA LYS A 29 13.54 -14.06 -0.09
C LYS A 29 13.11 -14.50 1.31
N ASN A 30 12.51 -13.59 2.08
CA ASN A 30 12.06 -13.86 3.44
C ASN A 30 10.66 -13.30 3.70
N PRO A 31 9.61 -14.07 3.42
CA PRO A 31 8.23 -13.65 3.59
C PRO A 31 7.79 -13.51 5.05
N GLU A 32 8.58 -13.93 6.02
CA GLU A 32 8.24 -13.85 7.45
C GLU A 32 8.08 -12.42 7.94
N PHE A 33 8.76 -11.46 7.31
CA PHE A 33 8.56 -10.05 7.62
C PHE A 33 7.11 -9.62 7.32
N ASP A 34 6.64 -9.90 6.10
CA ASP A 34 5.29 -9.53 5.67
C ASP A 34 4.23 -10.18 6.56
N LYS A 35 4.37 -11.48 6.83
CA LYS A 35 3.44 -12.19 7.74
C LYS A 35 3.37 -11.55 9.12
N LYS A 36 4.51 -11.18 9.72
CA LYS A 36 4.54 -10.54 11.04
C LYS A 36 3.85 -9.16 11.02
N VAL A 37 4.05 -8.38 9.97
CA VAL A 37 3.36 -7.09 9.79
C VAL A 37 1.86 -7.32 9.67
N ASP A 38 1.44 -8.23 8.82
CA ASP A 38 0.03 -8.51 8.56
C ASP A 38 -0.70 -9.06 9.79
N GLU A 39 -0.08 -9.95 10.57
CA GLU A 39 -0.65 -10.44 11.83
C GLU A 39 -0.82 -9.30 12.86
N LYS A 40 0.12 -8.37 12.92
CA LYS A 40 0.02 -7.19 13.78
C LYS A 40 -1.12 -6.27 13.32
N LEU A 41 -1.25 -6.06 12.00
CA LEU A 41 -2.35 -5.26 11.44
C LEU A 41 -3.71 -5.93 11.67
N LYS A 42 -3.82 -7.26 11.53
CA LYS A 42 -5.03 -8.01 11.87
C LYS A 42 -5.42 -7.81 13.35
N THR A 43 -4.45 -7.88 14.25
CA THR A 43 -4.69 -7.65 15.68
C THR A 43 -5.22 -6.25 15.95
N LEU A 44 -4.62 -5.23 15.31
CA LEU A 44 -5.10 -3.85 15.43
C LEU A 44 -6.51 -3.69 14.86
N PHE A 45 -6.78 -4.31 13.71
CA PHE A 45 -8.10 -4.30 13.07
C PHE A 45 -9.17 -4.93 13.96
N GLN A 46 -8.89 -6.07 14.57
CA GLN A 46 -9.82 -6.78 15.47
C GLN A 46 -10.22 -5.97 16.71
N ASN A 47 -9.37 -5.05 17.16
CA ASN A 47 -9.69 -4.15 18.26
C ASN A 47 -10.72 -3.06 17.86
N GLY A 48 -10.96 -2.86 16.58
CA GLY A 48 -11.93 -1.89 16.05
C GLY A 48 -11.53 -0.42 16.21
N GLY A 49 -12.34 0.47 15.65
CA GLY A 49 -12.18 1.92 15.79
C GLY A 49 -10.92 2.50 15.12
N VAL A 50 -10.39 1.83 14.11
CA VAL A 50 -9.15 2.21 13.43
C VAL A 50 -9.35 2.42 11.93
N VAL A 51 -8.51 3.27 11.34
CA VAL A 51 -8.31 3.36 9.89
C VAL A 51 -6.90 2.84 9.59
N ILE A 52 -6.79 1.85 8.72
CA ILE A 52 -5.53 1.20 8.40
C ILE A 52 -5.25 1.33 6.91
N THR A 53 -4.06 1.79 6.54
CA THR A 53 -3.53 1.72 5.18
C THR A 53 -2.71 0.44 5.05
N SER A 54 -3.12 -0.47 4.16
CA SER A 54 -2.42 -1.73 3.94
C SER A 54 -2.60 -2.21 2.51
N TYR A 55 -1.58 -2.85 1.96
CA TYR A 55 -1.65 -3.51 0.66
C TYR A 55 -2.24 -4.92 0.73
N THR A 56 -2.26 -5.56 1.89
CA THR A 56 -2.65 -6.95 2.05
C THR A 56 -3.96 -7.12 2.80
N LEU A 57 -4.17 -6.30 3.83
CA LEU A 57 -5.25 -6.49 4.80
C LEU A 57 -6.64 -6.67 4.16
N PRO A 58 -7.03 -5.90 3.12
CA PRO A 58 -8.35 -6.08 2.48
C PRO A 58 -8.63 -7.48 1.94
N TRP A 59 -7.58 -8.22 1.51
CA TRP A 59 -7.73 -9.59 0.99
C TRP A 59 -7.65 -10.67 2.07
N ILE A 60 -7.15 -10.35 3.26
CA ILE A 60 -6.88 -11.33 4.31
C ILE A 60 -7.75 -11.16 5.57
N VAL A 61 -8.69 -10.22 5.54
CA VAL A 61 -9.75 -10.04 6.54
C VAL A 61 -11.10 -10.04 5.86
N ASP A 62 -12.12 -10.55 6.54
CA ASP A 62 -13.49 -10.64 5.98
C ASP A 62 -14.29 -9.35 6.25
N ASP A 63 -14.09 -8.74 7.42
CA ASP A 63 -14.86 -7.59 7.90
C ASP A 63 -14.24 -6.24 7.54
N GLY A 64 -14.97 -5.17 7.88
CA GLY A 64 -14.56 -3.77 7.75
C GLY A 64 -14.85 -3.17 6.39
N ILE A 65 -14.88 -1.85 6.32
CA ILE A 65 -15.08 -1.10 5.07
C ILE A 65 -13.77 -1.04 4.31
N LYS A 66 -13.76 -1.58 3.10
CA LYS A 66 -12.56 -1.72 2.26
C LYS A 66 -12.65 -0.76 1.07
N ILE A 67 -11.73 0.19 1.02
CA ILE A 67 -11.67 1.20 -0.05
C ILE A 67 -10.37 1.03 -0.83
N TRP A 68 -10.48 0.87 -2.16
CA TRP A 68 -9.33 0.89 -3.06
C TRP A 68 -9.17 2.29 -3.64
N LEU A 69 -7.98 2.86 -3.51
CA LEU A 69 -7.62 4.10 -4.19
C LEU A 69 -6.93 3.76 -5.50
N SER A 70 -7.64 3.96 -6.61
CA SER A 70 -7.16 3.72 -7.95
C SER A 70 -6.50 4.98 -8.53
N GLY A 71 -5.55 4.81 -9.43
CA GLY A 71 -4.93 5.90 -10.16
C GLY A 71 -3.89 5.40 -11.15
N ALA A 72 -3.68 6.16 -12.23
CA ALA A 72 -2.68 5.84 -13.24
C ALA A 72 -1.26 5.82 -12.64
N VAL A 73 -0.44 4.92 -13.15
CA VAL A 73 0.96 4.77 -12.71
C VAL A 73 1.73 6.08 -12.89
N GLU A 74 1.48 6.80 -13.97
CA GLU A 74 2.09 8.09 -14.31
C GLU A 74 1.74 9.17 -13.28
N ASN A 75 0.49 9.19 -12.80
CA ASN A 75 0.05 10.13 -11.78
C ASN A 75 0.64 9.77 -10.39
N SER A 76 0.78 8.49 -10.09
CA SER A 76 1.47 8.02 -8.90
C SER A 76 2.96 8.40 -8.92
N ALA A 77 3.62 8.22 -10.08
CA ALA A 77 5.01 8.65 -10.28
C ALA A 77 5.17 10.17 -10.14
N ARG A 78 4.25 10.96 -10.70
CA ARG A 78 4.28 12.42 -10.57
C ARG A 78 4.12 12.89 -9.11
N ARG A 79 3.22 12.25 -8.35
CA ARG A 79 3.08 12.54 -6.90
C ARG A 79 4.37 12.21 -6.14
N MET A 80 4.99 11.08 -6.43
CA MET A 80 6.28 10.68 -5.85
C MET A 80 7.40 11.64 -6.24
N GLN A 81 7.52 12.01 -7.53
CA GLN A 81 8.49 12.97 -8.02
C GLN A 81 8.43 14.29 -7.25
N ASN A 82 7.23 14.84 -7.08
CA ASN A 82 7.02 16.12 -6.38
C ASN A 82 7.34 16.03 -4.87
N ARG A 83 7.03 14.90 -4.24
CA ARG A 83 7.28 14.68 -2.82
C ARG A 83 8.77 14.47 -2.53
N ASP A 84 9.44 13.64 -3.32
CA ASP A 84 10.76 13.08 -3.02
C ASP A 84 11.88 13.72 -3.87
N ASN A 85 11.53 14.73 -4.69
CA ASN A 85 12.47 15.44 -5.59
C ASN A 85 13.26 14.50 -6.52
N LEU A 86 12.58 13.50 -7.09
CA LEU A 86 13.15 12.52 -8.01
C LEU A 86 13.01 12.98 -9.47
N SER A 87 13.77 12.35 -10.37
CA SER A 87 13.47 12.47 -11.81
C SER A 87 12.16 11.73 -12.14
N GLU A 88 11.48 12.14 -13.21
CA GLU A 88 10.25 11.47 -13.67
C GLU A 88 10.51 9.99 -13.97
N LEU A 89 11.63 9.69 -14.60
CA LEU A 89 12.00 8.31 -14.94
C LEU A 89 12.27 7.46 -13.70
N ASP A 90 12.97 8.00 -12.71
CA ASP A 90 13.26 7.28 -11.46
C ASP A 90 11.98 7.02 -10.68
N ALA A 91 11.12 8.04 -10.53
CA ALA A 91 9.83 7.89 -9.87
C ALA A 91 8.96 6.82 -10.55
N LEU A 92 8.88 6.82 -11.88
CA LEU A 92 8.13 5.83 -12.65
C LEU A 92 8.68 4.41 -12.45
N ASN A 93 10.00 4.25 -12.47
CA ASN A 93 10.66 2.97 -12.26
C ASN A 93 10.41 2.43 -10.84
N ILE A 94 10.49 3.28 -9.82
CA ILE A 94 10.22 2.92 -8.42
C ILE A 94 8.77 2.47 -8.26
N VAL A 95 7.81 3.23 -8.76
CA VAL A 95 6.38 2.89 -8.66
C VAL A 95 6.10 1.54 -9.33
N LYS A 96 6.57 1.33 -10.57
CA LYS A 96 6.40 0.06 -11.28
C LYS A 96 7.07 -1.11 -10.57
N LYS A 97 8.31 -0.92 -10.11
CA LYS A 97 9.03 -1.97 -9.39
C LYS A 97 8.28 -2.35 -8.11
N ARG A 98 7.90 -1.39 -7.27
CA ARG A 98 7.16 -1.66 -6.03
C ARG A 98 5.86 -2.41 -6.28
N PHE A 99 5.09 -1.99 -7.27
CA PHE A 99 3.83 -2.65 -7.60
C PHE A 99 4.05 -4.11 -8.00
N ASN A 100 4.97 -4.36 -8.93
CA ASN A 100 5.27 -5.71 -9.42
C ASN A 100 5.85 -6.62 -8.33
N GLU A 101 6.74 -6.12 -7.50
CA GLU A 101 7.35 -6.90 -6.42
C GLU A 101 6.31 -7.28 -5.35
N ASN A 102 5.45 -6.33 -4.95
CA ASN A 102 4.36 -6.60 -4.02
C ASN A 102 3.39 -7.64 -4.60
N LYS A 103 3.06 -7.57 -5.90
CA LYS A 103 2.23 -8.55 -6.58
C LYS A 103 2.81 -9.97 -6.45
N ILE A 104 4.11 -10.12 -6.71
CA ILE A 104 4.82 -11.41 -6.60
C ILE A 104 4.79 -11.91 -5.15
N ILE A 105 5.13 -11.05 -4.18
CA ILE A 105 5.17 -11.40 -2.76
C ILE A 105 3.79 -11.86 -2.29
N TYR A 106 2.74 -11.09 -2.55
CA TYR A 106 1.39 -11.40 -2.03
C TYR A 106 0.76 -12.59 -2.74
N LYS A 107 1.04 -12.79 -4.03
CA LYS A 107 0.65 -14.03 -4.72
C LYS A 107 1.29 -15.25 -4.07
N SER A 108 2.56 -15.17 -3.72
CA SER A 108 3.28 -16.27 -3.05
C SER A 108 2.78 -16.52 -1.62
N LEU A 109 2.46 -15.46 -0.86
CA LEU A 109 2.06 -15.57 0.54
C LEU A 109 0.61 -15.98 0.75
N TYR A 110 -0.30 -15.40 -0.04
CA TYR A 110 -1.73 -15.43 0.22
C TYR A 110 -2.57 -15.85 -0.99
N ASN A 111 -1.92 -16.09 -2.13
CA ASN A 111 -2.55 -16.54 -3.38
C ASN A 111 -3.63 -15.60 -3.94
N PHE A 112 -3.57 -14.28 -3.68
CA PHE A 112 -4.43 -13.31 -4.34
C PHE A 112 -3.68 -12.49 -5.39
N GLU A 113 -4.43 -11.91 -6.34
CA GLU A 113 -3.88 -11.06 -7.42
C GLU A 113 -3.97 -9.58 -7.02
N PHE A 114 -2.88 -9.06 -6.44
CA PHE A 114 -2.79 -7.67 -6.00
C PHE A 114 -3.05 -6.68 -7.15
N GLY A 115 -4.04 -5.83 -6.96
CA GLY A 115 -4.42 -4.80 -7.93
C GLY A 115 -5.23 -5.31 -9.15
N GLU A 116 -5.55 -6.60 -9.22
CA GLU A 116 -6.37 -7.19 -10.29
C GLU A 116 -7.74 -7.65 -9.79
N ASP A 117 -7.77 -8.45 -8.72
CA ASP A 117 -9.04 -8.84 -8.09
C ASP A 117 -9.45 -7.79 -7.06
N LEU A 118 -10.29 -6.87 -7.48
CA LEU A 118 -10.83 -5.80 -6.64
C LEU A 118 -12.22 -6.12 -6.07
N SER A 119 -12.72 -7.33 -6.25
CA SER A 119 -14.05 -7.76 -5.77
C SER A 119 -14.21 -7.73 -4.25
N VAL A 120 -13.10 -7.72 -3.51
CA VAL A 120 -13.08 -7.64 -2.04
C VAL A 120 -13.35 -6.23 -1.51
N PHE A 121 -13.33 -5.19 -2.37
CA PHE A 121 -13.49 -3.80 -1.96
C PHE A 121 -14.95 -3.33 -2.07
N ASP A 122 -15.43 -2.64 -1.06
CA ASP A 122 -16.75 -2.02 -1.04
C ASP A 122 -16.83 -0.81 -1.97
N LYS A 123 -15.69 -0.12 -2.14
CA LYS A 123 -15.60 1.05 -3.04
C LYS A 123 -14.22 1.17 -3.68
N ILE A 124 -14.23 1.53 -4.96
CA ILE A 124 -13.06 2.01 -5.70
C ILE A 124 -13.21 3.52 -5.88
N ILE A 125 -12.19 4.28 -5.44
CA ILE A 125 -12.11 5.73 -5.63
C ILE A 125 -11.02 6.00 -6.67
N GLU A 126 -11.41 6.57 -7.82
CA GLU A 126 -10.48 7.02 -8.84
C GLU A 126 -9.85 8.34 -8.40
N THR A 127 -8.54 8.31 -8.14
CA THR A 127 -7.82 9.48 -7.59
C THR A 127 -7.21 10.39 -8.65
N ASP A 128 -7.26 10.01 -9.91
CA ASP A 128 -6.74 10.82 -11.00
C ASP A 128 -7.57 12.10 -11.15
N GLY A 129 -6.88 13.25 -11.12
CA GLY A 129 -7.55 14.55 -11.15
C GLY A 129 -8.11 15.05 -9.81
N LEU A 130 -8.08 14.24 -8.75
CA LEU A 130 -8.50 14.65 -7.41
C LEU A 130 -7.31 15.16 -6.59
N ASN A 131 -7.56 16.18 -5.78
CA ASN A 131 -6.63 16.58 -4.72
C ASN A 131 -6.87 15.76 -3.44
N VAL A 132 -5.95 15.89 -2.47
CA VAL A 132 -6.00 15.12 -1.21
C VAL A 132 -7.32 15.32 -0.45
N GLN A 133 -7.83 16.56 -0.41
CA GLN A 133 -9.08 16.85 0.29
C GLN A 133 -10.27 16.18 -0.38
N GLN A 134 -10.34 16.18 -1.70
CA GLN A 134 -11.40 15.53 -2.46
C GLN A 134 -11.40 14.00 -2.24
N VAL A 135 -10.22 13.37 -2.28
CA VAL A 135 -10.10 11.93 -1.97
C VAL A 135 -10.56 11.64 -0.54
N LEU A 136 -10.18 12.48 0.43
CA LEU A 136 -10.61 12.32 1.82
C LEU A 136 -12.13 12.47 1.98
N ASP A 137 -12.74 13.43 1.29
CA ASP A 137 -14.18 13.69 1.38
C ASP A 137 -14.98 12.54 0.74
N GLU A 138 -14.50 11.99 -0.38
CA GLU A 138 -15.10 10.79 -0.96
C GLU A 138 -14.99 9.58 -0.03
N ALA A 139 -13.80 9.31 0.52
CA ALA A 139 -13.62 8.22 1.46
C ALA A 139 -14.51 8.35 2.70
N LYS A 140 -14.64 9.56 3.26
CA LYS A 140 -15.57 9.84 4.38
C LYS A 140 -17.03 9.62 4.00
N SER A 141 -17.42 9.95 2.76
CA SER A 141 -18.79 9.69 2.29
C SER A 141 -19.08 8.20 2.24
N VAL A 142 -18.17 7.41 1.68
CA VAL A 142 -18.29 5.95 1.64
C VAL A 142 -18.49 5.35 3.03
N VAL A 143 -17.66 5.79 3.99
CA VAL A 143 -17.77 5.31 5.37
C VAL A 143 -19.12 5.68 5.98
N ARG A 144 -19.61 6.90 5.77
CA ARG A 144 -20.93 7.34 6.30
C ARG A 144 -22.10 6.59 5.68
N ASP A 145 -21.98 6.19 4.42
CA ASP A 145 -23.05 5.50 3.68
C ASP A 145 -23.14 4.01 4.04
N LEU A 146 -22.05 3.43 4.60
CA LEU A 146 -21.95 2.00 4.93
C LEU A 146 -22.03 1.69 6.44
N ILE A 147 -22.06 2.72 7.30
CA ILE A 147 -22.30 2.58 8.74
C ILE A 147 -23.75 2.91 9.07
#